data_7f51b3c878df9e33fef8d9d0c9d9a11e
#
_entry.id   7f51b3c878df9e33fef8d9d0c9d9a11e
#
_cell.length_a   1.000
_cell.length_b   1.000
_cell.length_c   1.000
_cell.angle_alpha   90.00
_cell.angle_beta   90.00
_cell.angle_gamma   90.00
#
_symmetry.space_group_name_H-M   'P 1'
#
loop_
_entity.id
_entity.type
_entity.pdbx_description
1 polymer ?
#
loop_
_entity_poly.entity_id
_entity_poly.type
_entity_poly.pdbx_seq_one_letter_code
_entity_poly.pdbx_strand_id
1 'polypeptide(L)'
;YHAMFTDLTDAINVMTVYVTENPNNRTMAKYDKVYDGDFEKWVKFANSLKLRMAIRIRFADREYARQMAEEAINHSIGVITSNEDNATSLGTKNQLYTVLVQWPDQCVSADITSYMKGYNDPRMSKYFKKKTSDKGDDDYVGMRAGLSYGNDITGPTFSRINVGEMDRTLWMSAAETAFNKAEAAMLGWDVKGETVKDLYESAIRLSFAQWGVSDGIDQYLNDESSTQADYVDPNENKGNESAISSITDRKSTR
;
A
#
# COMPACT_ATOMS: atom_id res chain seq x y z
N TYR A 1 4.25 22.63 1.32
CA TYR A 1 4.15 21.62 2.39
C TYR A 1 3.95 22.26 3.77
N HIS A 2 4.73 23.28 4.20
CA HIS A 2 4.57 23.87 5.53
C HIS A 2 3.13 24.30 5.83
N ALA A 3 2.47 25.02 4.92
CA ALA A 3 1.05 25.37 5.07
C ALA A 3 0.14 24.16 5.28
N MET A 4 0.37 23.07 4.52
CA MET A 4 -0.40 21.82 4.69
C MET A 4 -0.21 21.20 6.08
N PHE A 5 1.01 21.24 6.61
CA PHE A 5 1.25 20.78 8.00
C PHE A 5 0.58 21.66 9.03
N THR A 6 0.58 22.98 8.83
CA THR A 6 -0.13 23.92 9.71
C THR A 6 -1.63 23.62 9.72
N ASP A 7 -2.27 23.58 8.55
CA ASP A 7 -3.69 23.30 8.41
C ASP A 7 -4.08 21.96 9.05
N LEU A 8 -3.23 20.91 8.82
CA LEU A 8 -3.47 19.59 9.37
C LEU A 8 -3.29 19.54 10.89
N THR A 9 -2.30 20.26 11.42
CA THR A 9 -2.08 20.36 12.87
C THR A 9 -3.22 21.09 13.56
N ASP A 10 -3.71 22.18 12.99
CA ASP A 10 -4.86 22.91 13.51
C ASP A 10 -6.12 22.04 13.52
N ALA A 11 -6.37 21.30 12.44
CA ALA A 11 -7.47 20.35 12.37
C ALA A 11 -7.36 19.24 13.43
N ILE A 12 -6.17 18.67 13.63
CA ILE A 12 -5.91 17.65 14.66
C ILE A 12 -6.21 18.22 16.05
N ASN A 13 -5.73 19.43 16.34
CA ASN A 13 -5.93 20.07 17.65
C ASN A 13 -7.41 20.28 17.94
N VAL A 14 -8.16 20.86 16.99
CA VAL A 14 -9.61 21.10 17.15
C VAL A 14 -10.37 19.79 17.33
N MET A 15 -10.09 18.78 16.50
CA MET A 15 -10.76 17.48 16.60
C MET A 15 -10.40 16.76 17.92
N THR A 16 -9.17 16.87 18.40
CA THR A 16 -8.74 16.23 19.65
C THR A 16 -9.50 16.78 20.84
N VAL A 17 -9.67 18.09 20.92
CA VAL A 17 -10.50 18.74 21.96
C VAL A 17 -11.93 18.24 21.87
N TYR A 18 -12.51 18.26 20.65
CA TYR A 18 -13.88 17.82 20.44
C TYR A 18 -14.12 16.36 20.87
N VAL A 19 -13.24 15.44 20.49
CA VAL A 19 -13.33 14.01 20.87
C VAL A 19 -13.24 13.83 22.37
N THR A 20 -12.36 14.58 23.03
CA THR A 20 -12.18 14.52 24.49
C THR A 20 -13.44 14.99 25.24
N GLU A 21 -14.07 16.04 24.75
CA GLU A 21 -15.29 16.62 25.35
C GLU A 21 -16.55 15.84 25.00
N ASN A 22 -16.56 15.14 23.85
CA ASN A 22 -17.73 14.47 23.29
C ASN A 22 -17.43 13.00 22.91
N PRO A 23 -17.05 12.15 23.86
CA PRO A 23 -16.71 10.76 23.58
C PRO A 23 -17.93 10.03 22.97
N ASN A 24 -17.67 9.21 21.97
CA ASN A 24 -18.71 8.43 21.24
C ASN A 24 -19.75 9.26 20.44
N ASN A 25 -19.54 10.55 20.26
CA ASN A 25 -20.42 11.35 19.41
C ASN A 25 -20.28 10.95 17.94
N ARG A 26 -21.41 10.68 17.29
CA ARG A 26 -21.51 10.21 15.89
C ARG A 26 -22.49 11.08 15.08
N THR A 27 -22.61 12.37 15.40
CA THR A 27 -23.55 13.29 14.74
C THR A 27 -23.38 13.35 13.22
N MET A 28 -22.17 13.14 12.70
CA MET A 28 -21.88 13.16 11.27
C MET A 28 -21.98 11.79 10.58
N ALA A 29 -22.38 10.72 11.28
CA ALA A 29 -22.40 9.35 10.75
C ALA A 29 -23.12 9.23 9.39
N LYS A 30 -24.24 9.91 9.23
CA LYS A 30 -25.01 9.89 7.98
C LYS A 30 -24.22 10.38 6.76
N TYR A 31 -23.28 11.27 6.97
CA TYR A 31 -22.53 11.94 5.90
C TYR A 31 -21.09 11.44 5.77
N ASP A 32 -20.53 10.90 6.83
CA ASP A 32 -19.17 10.37 6.85
C ASP A 32 -19.13 8.98 6.23
N LYS A 33 -18.52 8.89 5.05
CA LYS A 33 -18.38 7.65 4.26
C LYS A 33 -17.03 6.96 4.48
N VAL A 34 -16.31 7.30 5.54
CA VAL A 34 -15.01 6.70 5.88
C VAL A 34 -15.07 6.01 7.23
N TYR A 35 -15.48 6.74 8.28
CA TYR A 35 -15.44 6.26 9.65
C TYR A 35 -16.79 6.32 10.38
N ASP A 36 -17.88 6.53 9.63
CA ASP A 36 -19.23 6.56 10.19
C ASP A 36 -19.38 7.53 11.38
N GLY A 37 -18.77 8.71 11.23
CA GLY A 37 -18.78 9.78 12.23
C GLY A 37 -17.82 9.58 13.41
N ASP A 38 -16.88 8.64 13.32
CA ASP A 38 -15.85 8.43 14.35
C ASP A 38 -14.73 9.45 14.22
N PHE A 39 -14.83 10.54 15.00
CA PHE A 39 -13.82 11.59 14.97
C PHE A 39 -12.47 11.19 15.58
N GLU A 40 -12.43 10.21 16.49
CA GLU A 40 -11.16 9.69 17.01
C GLU A 40 -10.36 9.01 15.89
N LYS A 41 -11.03 8.22 15.04
CA LYS A 41 -10.40 7.62 13.86
C LYS A 41 -9.94 8.67 12.84
N TRP A 42 -10.68 9.77 12.70
CA TRP A 42 -10.25 10.89 11.88
C TRP A 42 -8.96 11.55 12.41
N VAL A 43 -8.80 11.68 13.74
CA VAL A 43 -7.55 12.17 14.33
C VAL A 43 -6.40 11.19 14.07
N LYS A 44 -6.61 9.88 14.24
CA LYS A 44 -5.61 8.86 13.90
C LYS A 44 -5.22 8.92 12.41
N PHE A 45 -6.18 9.09 11.52
CA PHE A 45 -5.92 9.26 10.09
C PHE A 45 -5.11 10.52 9.80
N ALA A 46 -5.48 11.66 10.39
CA ALA A 46 -4.79 12.93 10.21
C ALA A 46 -3.33 12.87 10.71
N ASN A 47 -3.08 12.24 11.87
CA ASN A 47 -1.73 11.99 12.36
C ASN A 47 -0.94 11.05 11.44
N SER A 48 -1.57 10.00 10.92
CA SER A 48 -0.92 9.09 9.96
C SER A 48 -0.57 9.78 8.64
N LEU A 49 -1.44 10.67 8.18
CA LEU A 49 -1.18 11.52 7.01
C LEU A 49 -0.03 12.51 7.29
N LYS A 50 0.01 13.13 8.47
CA LYS A 50 1.10 14.01 8.91
C LYS A 50 2.43 13.25 8.90
N LEU A 51 2.47 12.03 9.43
CA LEU A 51 3.64 11.15 9.38
C LEU A 51 4.05 10.81 7.94
N ARG A 52 3.12 10.39 7.09
CA ARG A 52 3.39 10.13 5.66
C ARG A 52 4.00 11.33 4.95
N MET A 53 3.45 12.52 5.17
CA MET A 53 3.97 13.76 4.60
C MET A 53 5.38 14.08 5.11
N ALA A 54 5.63 13.88 6.41
CA ALA A 54 6.95 14.08 7.01
C ALA A 54 8.01 13.18 6.38
N ILE A 55 7.73 11.88 6.23
CA ILE A 55 8.62 10.95 5.53
C ILE A 55 8.90 11.40 4.09
N ARG A 56 7.92 11.97 3.38
CA ARG A 56 8.11 12.42 1.98
C ARG A 56 9.02 13.63 1.85
N ILE A 57 8.97 14.57 2.80
CA ILE A 57 9.78 15.80 2.71
C ILE A 57 11.16 15.68 3.39
N ARG A 58 11.53 14.53 3.95
CA ARG A 58 12.75 14.35 4.76
C ARG A 58 14.06 14.73 4.05
N PHE A 59 14.09 14.68 2.73
CA PHE A 59 15.26 15.08 1.95
C PHE A 59 15.28 16.60 1.65
N ALA A 60 14.13 17.25 1.68
CA ALA A 60 14.02 18.67 1.41
C ALA A 60 14.16 19.52 2.69
N ASP A 61 13.60 19.05 3.81
CA ASP A 61 13.61 19.72 5.10
C ASP A 61 13.62 18.69 6.24
N ARG A 62 14.81 18.22 6.58
CA ARG A 62 14.99 17.08 7.49
C ARG A 62 14.52 17.37 8.92
N GLU A 63 14.86 18.55 9.44
CA GLU A 63 14.55 18.88 10.84
C GLU A 63 13.04 19.10 11.01
N TYR A 64 12.44 19.82 10.11
CA TYR A 64 10.99 20.01 10.11
C TYR A 64 10.23 18.70 9.90
N ALA A 65 10.70 17.83 8.98
CA ALA A 65 10.15 16.50 8.79
C ALA A 65 10.19 15.66 10.08
N ARG A 66 11.34 15.67 10.77
CA ARG A 66 11.50 14.99 12.05
C ARG A 66 10.49 15.49 13.07
N GLN A 67 10.42 16.81 13.28
CA GLN A 67 9.49 17.41 14.21
C GLN A 67 8.05 16.97 13.92
N MET A 68 7.60 17.09 12.69
CA MET A 68 6.23 16.73 12.28
C MET A 68 5.92 15.25 12.47
N ALA A 69 6.89 14.36 12.20
CA ALA A 69 6.74 12.93 12.41
C ALA A 69 6.64 12.58 13.90
N GLU A 70 7.54 13.12 14.72
CA GLU A 70 7.56 12.89 16.17
C GLU A 70 6.29 13.44 16.84
N GLU A 71 5.82 14.60 16.45
CA GLU A 71 4.53 15.15 16.90
C GLU A 71 3.35 14.22 16.57
N ALA A 72 3.30 13.71 15.34
CA ALA A 72 2.22 12.82 14.91
C ALA A 72 2.24 11.48 15.67
N ILE A 73 3.41 10.87 15.81
CA ILE A 73 3.58 9.58 16.49
C ILE A 73 3.31 9.71 17.99
N ASN A 74 3.77 10.79 18.62
CA ASN A 74 3.66 11.02 20.06
C ASN A 74 2.32 11.64 20.48
N HIS A 75 1.44 11.98 19.54
CA HIS A 75 0.12 12.50 19.82
C HIS A 75 -0.67 11.59 20.79
N SER A 76 -1.49 12.17 21.67
CA SER A 76 -2.24 11.41 22.70
C SER A 76 -3.17 10.36 22.13
N ILE A 77 -3.86 10.67 21.02
CA ILE A 77 -4.71 9.71 20.28
C ILE A 77 -3.86 8.81 19.37
N GLY A 78 -2.72 9.30 18.89
CA GLY A 78 -1.77 8.58 18.07
C GLY A 78 -2.15 8.47 16.59
N VAL A 79 -1.52 7.52 15.92
CA VAL A 79 -1.68 7.19 14.50
C VAL A 79 -2.52 5.91 14.32
N ILE A 80 -2.84 5.54 13.10
CA ILE A 80 -3.49 4.26 12.77
C ILE A 80 -2.51 3.11 13.10
N THR A 81 -2.93 2.20 13.98
CA THR A 81 -2.12 1.03 14.40
C THR A 81 -2.84 -0.31 14.22
N SER A 82 -4.13 -0.28 13.88
CA SER A 82 -4.97 -1.47 13.69
C SER A 82 -5.70 -1.40 12.34
N ASN A 83 -5.93 -2.54 11.72
CA ASN A 83 -6.72 -2.63 10.49
C ASN A 83 -8.18 -2.17 10.67
N GLU A 84 -8.68 -2.15 11.89
CA GLU A 84 -10.02 -1.62 12.22
C GLU A 84 -10.09 -0.10 12.07
N ASP A 85 -8.94 0.57 12.10
CA ASP A 85 -8.79 2.02 11.93
C ASP A 85 -8.39 2.40 10.49
N ASN A 86 -8.27 1.44 9.58
CA ASN A 86 -7.95 1.72 8.19
C ASN A 86 -8.96 2.70 7.57
N ALA A 87 -8.45 3.75 6.93
CA ALA A 87 -9.28 4.70 6.20
C ALA A 87 -9.75 4.09 4.88
N THR A 88 -11.02 3.72 4.82
CA THR A 88 -11.62 3.11 3.63
C THR A 88 -12.97 3.75 3.32
N SER A 89 -13.31 3.87 2.03
CA SER A 89 -14.65 4.34 1.64
C SER A 89 -15.74 3.33 2.02
N LEU A 90 -16.86 3.82 2.52
CA LEU A 90 -18.00 3.03 2.91
C LEU A 90 -19.16 3.17 1.90
N GLY A 91 -19.75 2.03 1.51
CA GLY A 91 -21.04 2.00 0.79
C GLY A 91 -21.07 2.72 -0.56
N THR A 92 -19.92 2.88 -1.21
CA THR A 92 -19.80 3.51 -2.52
C THR A 92 -19.20 2.54 -3.53
N LYS A 93 -19.62 2.65 -4.79
CA LYS A 93 -18.99 1.92 -5.88
C LYS A 93 -17.51 2.28 -5.97
N ASN A 94 -16.66 1.25 -6.04
CA ASN A 94 -15.22 1.44 -6.22
C ASN A 94 -14.93 1.93 -7.65
N GLN A 95 -14.47 3.16 -7.77
CA GLN A 95 -14.18 3.75 -9.09
C GLN A 95 -13.00 3.04 -9.79
N LEU A 96 -12.09 2.45 -9.02
CA LEU A 96 -10.99 1.65 -9.58
C LEU A 96 -11.52 0.41 -10.32
N TYR A 97 -12.67 -0.14 -9.91
CA TYR A 97 -13.29 -1.25 -10.63
C TYR A 97 -13.60 -0.90 -12.09
N THR A 98 -14.12 0.29 -12.33
CA THR A 98 -14.39 0.75 -13.70
C THR A 98 -13.09 0.83 -14.53
N VAL A 99 -12.06 1.46 -13.97
CA VAL A 99 -10.78 1.67 -14.69
C VAL A 99 -9.99 0.37 -14.85
N LEU A 100 -9.96 -0.47 -13.82
CA LEU A 100 -9.07 -1.64 -13.77
C LEU A 100 -9.73 -2.94 -14.27
N VAL A 101 -11.06 -3.01 -14.29
CA VAL A 101 -11.79 -4.24 -14.65
C VAL A 101 -12.68 -4.02 -15.86
N GLN A 102 -13.46 -2.94 -15.92
CA GLN A 102 -14.38 -2.71 -17.03
C GLN A 102 -13.65 -2.21 -18.29
N TRP A 103 -12.58 -1.42 -18.12
CA TRP A 103 -11.72 -1.02 -19.23
C TRP A 103 -10.59 -2.05 -19.40
N PRO A 104 -10.44 -2.66 -20.58
CA PRO A 104 -9.55 -3.81 -20.77
C PRO A 104 -8.07 -3.47 -20.94
N ASP A 105 -7.68 -2.22 -20.88
CA ASP A 105 -6.35 -1.71 -21.18
C ASP A 105 -5.36 -1.69 -20.00
N GLN A 106 -5.81 -2.05 -18.79
CA GLN A 106 -4.98 -2.08 -17.59
C GLN A 106 -4.52 -3.49 -17.25
N CYS A 107 -3.25 -3.67 -16.93
CA CYS A 107 -2.64 -4.93 -16.53
C CYS A 107 -1.78 -4.76 -15.27
N VAL A 108 -1.49 -5.86 -14.60
CA VAL A 108 -0.55 -5.89 -13.47
C VAL A 108 0.88 -5.70 -14.00
N SER A 109 1.71 -4.94 -13.26
CA SER A 109 3.11 -4.75 -13.61
C SER A 109 3.94 -6.03 -13.41
N ALA A 110 4.91 -6.25 -14.31
CA ALA A 110 5.90 -7.33 -14.19
C ALA A 110 6.74 -7.20 -12.92
N ASP A 111 7.05 -5.99 -12.48
CA ASP A 111 7.88 -5.77 -11.29
C ASP A 111 7.20 -6.38 -10.05
N ILE A 112 5.95 -6.02 -9.77
CA ILE A 112 5.27 -6.54 -8.59
C ILE A 112 5.04 -8.05 -8.67
N THR A 113 4.70 -8.59 -9.84
CA THR A 113 4.47 -10.04 -9.99
C THR A 113 5.77 -10.83 -9.81
N SER A 114 6.91 -10.34 -10.29
CA SER A 114 8.20 -11.01 -10.11
C SER A 114 8.67 -10.98 -8.66
N TYR A 115 8.47 -9.88 -7.94
CA TYR A 115 8.74 -9.82 -6.50
C TYR A 115 7.86 -10.82 -5.73
N MET A 116 6.54 -10.75 -5.91
CA MET A 116 5.63 -11.62 -5.17
C MET A 116 5.84 -13.10 -5.48
N LYS A 117 6.18 -13.45 -6.73
CA LYS A 117 6.56 -14.84 -7.08
C LYS A 117 7.86 -15.27 -6.43
N GLY A 118 8.89 -14.45 -6.52
CA GLY A 118 10.20 -14.78 -5.97
C GLY A 118 10.19 -14.97 -4.47
N TYR A 119 9.39 -14.19 -3.76
CA TYR A 119 9.21 -14.30 -2.31
C TYR A 119 8.08 -15.26 -1.90
N ASN A 120 7.47 -15.98 -2.84
CA ASN A 120 6.34 -16.87 -2.59
C ASN A 120 5.21 -16.20 -1.79
N ASP A 121 4.92 -14.93 -2.10
CA ASP A 121 3.99 -14.12 -1.34
C ASP A 121 2.56 -14.64 -1.45
N PRO A 122 1.95 -15.15 -0.36
CA PRO A 122 0.63 -15.77 -0.40
C PRO A 122 -0.51 -14.75 -0.66
N ARG A 123 -0.24 -13.44 -0.53
CA ARG A 123 -1.21 -12.39 -0.85
C ARG A 123 -1.43 -12.21 -2.35
N MET A 124 -0.59 -12.83 -3.19
CA MET A 124 -0.67 -12.67 -4.65
C MET A 124 -2.06 -13.00 -5.21
N SER A 125 -2.70 -14.07 -4.71
CA SER A 125 -4.05 -14.48 -5.12
C SER A 125 -5.15 -13.50 -4.68
N LYS A 126 -4.88 -12.67 -3.69
CA LYS A 126 -5.78 -11.62 -3.22
C LYS A 126 -5.65 -10.35 -4.06
N TYR A 127 -4.43 -10.04 -4.50
CA TYR A 127 -4.14 -8.84 -5.29
C TYR A 127 -4.51 -9.00 -6.76
N PHE A 128 -4.29 -10.20 -7.32
CA PHE A 128 -4.36 -10.42 -8.76
C PHE A 128 -5.21 -11.63 -9.12
N LYS A 129 -5.80 -11.54 -10.29
CA LYS A 129 -6.39 -12.68 -11.01
C LYS A 129 -5.32 -13.27 -11.92
N LYS A 130 -5.23 -14.60 -11.98
CA LYS A 130 -4.37 -15.28 -12.94
C LYS A 130 -4.79 -14.91 -14.38
N LYS A 131 -3.84 -14.90 -15.30
CA LYS A 131 -4.19 -14.90 -16.72
C LYS A 131 -4.99 -16.16 -17.03
N THR A 132 -5.97 -16.06 -17.89
CA THR A 132 -6.70 -17.22 -18.42
C THR A 132 -5.99 -17.66 -19.71
N SER A 133 -5.55 -18.90 -19.77
CA SER A 133 -4.93 -19.49 -20.95
C SER A 133 -5.82 -20.59 -21.48
N ASP A 134 -6.02 -20.65 -22.80
CA ASP A 134 -6.72 -21.77 -23.47
C ASP A 134 -6.01 -23.12 -23.26
N LYS A 135 -4.77 -23.08 -22.75
CA LYS A 135 -3.94 -24.27 -22.50
C LYS A 135 -3.97 -24.75 -21.04
N GLY A 136 -4.73 -24.10 -20.16
CA GLY A 136 -4.79 -24.46 -18.75
C GLY A 136 -3.58 -24.01 -17.90
N ASP A 137 -2.67 -23.21 -18.45
CA ASP A 137 -1.48 -22.71 -17.76
C ASP A 137 -1.84 -21.42 -16.98
N ASP A 138 -2.76 -21.55 -16.04
CA ASP A 138 -3.17 -20.40 -15.22
C ASP A 138 -2.02 -19.95 -14.31
N ASP A 139 -1.43 -18.81 -14.61
CA ASP A 139 -0.34 -18.22 -13.84
C ASP A 139 -0.52 -16.71 -13.65
N TYR A 140 0.23 -16.13 -12.74
CA TYR A 140 0.33 -14.69 -12.56
C TYR A 140 1.42 -14.13 -13.47
N VAL A 141 1.01 -13.35 -14.45
CA VAL A 141 1.90 -12.76 -15.45
C VAL A 141 1.70 -11.26 -15.48
N GLY A 142 2.74 -10.52 -15.10
CA GLY A 142 2.74 -9.07 -15.18
C GLY A 142 3.19 -8.57 -16.54
N MET A 143 2.72 -7.37 -16.90
CA MET A 143 3.14 -6.66 -18.09
C MET A 143 4.34 -5.79 -17.78
N ARG A 144 5.36 -5.84 -18.62
CA ARG A 144 6.53 -4.99 -18.48
C ARG A 144 6.22 -3.55 -18.88
N ALA A 145 6.55 -2.60 -18.00
CA ALA A 145 6.40 -1.19 -18.31
C ALA A 145 7.38 -0.73 -19.39
N GLY A 146 6.94 0.20 -20.24
CA GLY A 146 7.77 0.82 -21.26
C GLY A 146 7.95 0.01 -22.55
N LEU A 147 7.25 -1.12 -22.69
CA LEU A 147 7.22 -1.86 -23.95
C LEU A 147 6.07 -1.36 -24.84
N SER A 148 6.35 -1.29 -26.14
CA SER A 148 5.32 -1.08 -27.15
C SER A 148 4.80 -2.44 -27.63
N TYR A 149 3.64 -2.82 -27.12
CA TYR A 149 2.94 -4.00 -27.66
C TYR A 149 2.02 -3.58 -28.80
N GLY A 150 1.95 -4.41 -29.86
CA GLY A 150 0.91 -4.25 -30.88
C GLY A 150 -0.49 -4.49 -30.30
N ASN A 151 -1.51 -4.08 -31.04
CA ASN A 151 -2.91 -4.15 -30.61
C ASN A 151 -3.40 -5.58 -30.24
N ASP A 152 -2.67 -6.61 -30.63
CA ASP A 152 -3.05 -8.03 -30.45
C ASP A 152 -2.60 -8.64 -29.13
N ILE A 153 -1.93 -7.85 -28.26
CA ILE A 153 -1.25 -8.40 -27.06
C ILE A 153 -1.94 -7.98 -25.77
N THR A 154 -3.05 -7.27 -25.83
CA THR A 154 -3.80 -6.83 -24.65
C THR A 154 -4.79 -7.91 -24.17
N GLY A 155 -5.13 -7.88 -22.89
CA GLY A 155 -6.22 -8.67 -22.36
C GLY A 155 -5.79 -10.02 -21.78
N PRO A 156 -6.05 -11.16 -22.43
CA PRO A 156 -5.91 -12.48 -21.79
C PRO A 156 -4.46 -12.91 -21.52
N THR A 157 -3.47 -12.20 -22.07
CA THR A 157 -2.04 -12.53 -21.91
C THR A 157 -1.49 -12.17 -20.53
N PHE A 158 -2.08 -11.20 -19.85
CA PHE A 158 -1.57 -10.67 -18.58
C PHE A 158 -2.59 -10.76 -17.46
N SER A 159 -2.09 -10.84 -16.23
CA SER A 159 -2.90 -10.83 -15.02
C SER A 159 -3.58 -9.48 -14.81
N ARG A 160 -4.75 -9.53 -14.20
CA ARG A 160 -5.57 -8.37 -13.86
C ARG A 160 -5.60 -8.17 -12.35
N ILE A 161 -5.89 -6.95 -11.94
CA ILE A 161 -6.10 -6.63 -10.52
C ILE A 161 -7.40 -7.30 -10.06
N ASN A 162 -7.35 -7.92 -8.88
CA ASN A 162 -8.49 -8.56 -8.26
C ASN A 162 -9.23 -7.53 -7.39
N VAL A 163 -10.12 -6.77 -8.02
CA VAL A 163 -10.97 -5.78 -7.35
C VAL A 163 -12.43 -6.00 -7.74
N GLY A 164 -13.31 -5.95 -6.75
CA GLY A 164 -14.76 -6.01 -6.92
C GLY A 164 -15.40 -4.62 -7.00
N GLU A 165 -16.58 -4.55 -7.60
CA GLU A 165 -17.33 -3.29 -7.79
C GLU A 165 -17.66 -2.59 -6.47
N MET A 166 -17.93 -3.37 -5.42
CA MET A 166 -18.30 -2.87 -4.09
C MET A 166 -17.16 -2.97 -3.08
N ASP A 167 -15.94 -3.30 -3.53
CA ASP A 167 -14.78 -3.30 -2.65
C ASP A 167 -14.49 -1.89 -2.14
N ARG A 168 -14.08 -1.81 -0.89
CA ARG A 168 -13.73 -0.52 -0.28
C ARG A 168 -12.47 0.05 -0.90
N THR A 169 -12.47 1.32 -1.23
CA THR A 169 -11.25 2.02 -1.66
C THR A 169 -10.44 2.39 -0.42
N LEU A 170 -9.21 1.90 -0.36
CA LEU A 170 -8.29 2.17 0.74
C LEU A 170 -7.56 3.51 0.51
N TRP A 171 -7.56 4.38 1.53
CA TRP A 171 -6.86 5.67 1.53
C TRP A 171 -5.61 5.66 2.41
N MET A 172 -5.69 4.98 3.56
CA MET A 172 -4.58 4.82 4.51
C MET A 172 -4.75 3.52 5.28
N SER A 173 -3.68 2.73 5.39
CA SER A 173 -3.68 1.48 6.16
C SER A 173 -2.78 1.55 7.38
N ALA A 174 -3.08 0.68 8.36
CA ALA A 174 -2.21 0.44 9.50
C ALA A 174 -0.84 -0.09 9.05
N ALA A 175 -0.81 -0.96 8.04
CA ALA A 175 0.43 -1.47 7.47
C ALA A 175 1.33 -0.35 6.92
N GLU A 176 0.77 0.57 6.13
CA GLU A 176 1.51 1.72 5.62
C GLU A 176 2.02 2.63 6.75
N THR A 177 1.17 2.87 7.74
CA THR A 177 1.55 3.69 8.90
C THR A 177 2.69 3.05 9.68
N ALA A 178 2.67 1.72 9.88
CA ALA A 178 3.74 0.99 10.54
C ALA A 178 5.05 1.02 9.71
N PHE A 179 5.00 0.91 8.38
CA PHE A 179 6.19 1.10 7.53
C PHE A 179 6.74 2.53 7.62
N ASN A 180 5.89 3.55 7.63
CA ASN A 180 6.33 4.94 7.82
C ASN A 180 6.98 5.15 9.20
N LYS A 181 6.48 4.50 10.26
CA LYS A 181 7.13 4.49 11.58
C LYS A 181 8.47 3.76 11.55
N ALA A 182 8.56 2.60 10.86
CA ALA A 182 9.81 1.87 10.72
C ALA A 182 10.87 2.74 10.01
N GLU A 183 10.49 3.47 8.97
CA GLU A 183 11.37 4.41 8.28
C GLU A 183 11.79 5.58 9.19
N ALA A 184 10.88 6.13 10.00
CA ALA A 184 11.21 7.14 11.00
C ALA A 184 12.21 6.61 12.03
N ALA A 185 12.03 5.38 12.52
CA ALA A 185 12.97 4.71 13.42
C ALA A 185 14.36 4.51 12.79
N MET A 186 14.44 4.14 11.50
CA MET A 186 15.69 4.03 10.76
C MET A 186 16.44 5.38 10.65
N LEU A 187 15.69 6.48 10.60
CA LEU A 187 16.24 7.84 10.58
C LEU A 187 16.67 8.33 11.96
N GLY A 188 16.46 7.54 13.02
CA GLY A 188 16.77 7.88 14.40
C GLY A 188 15.76 8.86 15.04
N TRP A 189 14.53 8.92 14.49
CA TRP A 189 13.46 9.74 15.06
C TRP A 189 12.76 9.00 16.22
N ASP A 190 12.12 9.74 17.12
CA ASP A 190 11.39 9.13 18.24
C ASP A 190 10.11 8.43 17.76
N VAL A 191 10.06 7.13 17.98
CA VAL A 191 8.91 6.26 17.67
C VAL A 191 8.37 5.55 18.92
N LYS A 192 8.45 6.19 20.09
CA LYS A 192 8.04 5.63 21.39
C LYS A 192 8.81 4.37 21.80
N GLY A 193 10.08 4.27 21.41
CA GLY A 193 10.98 3.18 21.79
C GLY A 193 10.77 1.86 21.04
N GLU A 194 9.90 1.84 20.03
CA GLU A 194 9.74 0.67 19.15
C GLU A 194 10.98 0.48 18.27
N THR A 195 11.35 -0.77 17.99
CA THR A 195 12.51 -1.04 17.12
C THR A 195 12.12 -1.05 15.63
N VAL A 196 13.10 -0.79 14.76
CA VAL A 196 12.90 -0.90 13.31
C VAL A 196 12.36 -2.27 12.92
N LYS A 197 12.95 -3.33 13.51
CA LYS A 197 12.56 -4.72 13.22
C LYS A 197 11.11 -4.97 13.61
N ASP A 198 10.71 -4.62 14.84
CA ASP A 198 9.36 -4.88 15.32
C ASP A 198 8.31 -4.13 14.49
N LEU A 199 8.60 -2.87 14.14
CA LEU A 199 7.74 -2.05 13.28
C LEU A 199 7.60 -2.63 11.87
N TYR A 200 8.71 -3.08 11.28
CA TYR A 200 8.73 -3.67 9.95
C TYR A 200 7.95 -4.99 9.91
N GLU A 201 8.22 -5.89 10.86
CA GLU A 201 7.48 -7.16 10.96
C GLU A 201 6.00 -6.94 11.26
N SER A 202 5.67 -6.00 12.13
CA SER A 202 4.28 -5.59 12.42
C SER A 202 3.57 -5.09 11.15
N ALA A 203 4.25 -4.27 10.34
CA ALA A 203 3.68 -3.76 9.09
C ALA A 203 3.35 -4.89 8.11
N ILE A 204 4.22 -5.89 7.99
CA ILE A 204 3.97 -7.07 7.16
C ILE A 204 2.78 -7.87 7.71
N ARG A 205 2.74 -8.13 9.02
CA ARG A 205 1.64 -8.85 9.67
C ARG A 205 0.30 -8.14 9.50
N LEU A 206 0.28 -6.82 9.65
CA LEU A 206 -0.90 -5.99 9.39
C LEU A 206 -1.37 -6.09 7.94
N SER A 207 -0.44 -6.08 6.99
CA SER A 207 -0.78 -6.26 5.58
C SER A 207 -1.35 -7.65 5.28
N PHE A 208 -0.78 -8.71 5.83
CA PHE A 208 -1.31 -10.07 5.70
C PHE A 208 -2.73 -10.16 6.27
N ALA A 209 -2.94 -9.66 7.47
CA ALA A 209 -4.25 -9.64 8.13
C ALA A 209 -5.28 -8.81 7.35
N GLN A 210 -4.90 -7.67 6.79
CA GLN A 210 -5.77 -6.84 5.95
C GLN A 210 -6.32 -7.61 4.74
N TRP A 211 -5.54 -8.52 4.19
CA TRP A 211 -5.93 -9.32 3.02
C TRP A 211 -6.50 -10.69 3.41
N GLY A 212 -6.72 -10.94 4.69
CA GLY A 212 -7.25 -12.21 5.19
C GLY A 212 -6.35 -13.40 4.87
N VAL A 213 -5.03 -13.19 4.94
CA VAL A 213 -4.01 -14.22 4.78
C VAL A 213 -3.34 -14.42 6.12
N SER A 214 -3.46 -15.61 6.70
CA SER A 214 -2.83 -15.99 7.98
C SER A 214 -1.65 -16.93 7.79
N ASP A 215 -1.75 -17.78 6.76
CA ASP A 215 -0.79 -18.86 6.56
C ASP A 215 0.50 -18.37 5.90
N GLY A 216 1.63 -18.95 6.30
CA GLY A 216 2.93 -18.68 5.71
C GLY A 216 3.59 -17.36 6.13
N ILE A 217 3.00 -16.58 7.04
CA ILE A 217 3.55 -15.28 7.44
C ILE A 217 4.91 -15.41 8.14
N ASP A 218 5.07 -16.38 9.03
CA ASP A 218 6.33 -16.57 9.73
C ASP A 218 7.41 -17.12 8.80
N GLN A 219 7.05 -17.99 7.84
CA GLN A 219 7.95 -18.43 6.80
C GLN A 219 8.39 -17.25 5.92
N TYR A 220 7.45 -16.40 5.51
CA TYR A 220 7.72 -15.19 4.72
C TYR A 220 8.68 -14.22 5.43
N LEU A 221 8.49 -14.00 6.75
CA LEU A 221 9.32 -13.11 7.55
C LEU A 221 10.73 -13.66 7.83
N ASN A 222 10.89 -14.98 7.90
CA ASN A 222 12.17 -15.64 8.22
C ASN A 222 12.90 -16.15 6.98
N ASP A 223 12.37 -15.94 5.78
CA ASP A 223 13.01 -16.37 4.54
C ASP A 223 14.07 -15.37 4.09
N GLU A 224 15.34 -15.68 4.38
CA GLU A 224 16.50 -14.91 3.96
C GLU A 224 17.04 -15.33 2.57
N SER A 225 16.50 -16.40 1.99
CA SER A 225 17.00 -17.02 0.75
C SER A 225 16.25 -16.58 -0.50
N SER A 226 14.99 -16.14 -0.36
CA SER A 226 14.16 -15.73 -1.48
C SER A 226 14.65 -14.42 -2.11
N THR A 227 14.54 -14.38 -3.42
CA THR A 227 14.88 -13.20 -4.24
C THR A 227 13.78 -12.96 -5.26
N GLN A 228 13.77 -11.78 -5.86
CA GLN A 228 12.88 -11.49 -6.99
C GLN A 228 13.03 -12.56 -8.07
N ALA A 229 11.90 -13.14 -8.52
CA ALA A 229 11.90 -14.11 -9.60
C ALA A 229 12.29 -13.46 -10.94
N ASP A 230 12.89 -14.23 -11.82
CA ASP A 230 13.15 -13.81 -13.19
C ASP A 230 11.82 -13.55 -13.91
N TYR A 231 11.80 -12.47 -14.66
CA TYR A 231 10.67 -12.17 -15.51
C TYR A 231 10.76 -12.97 -16.81
N VAL A 232 9.71 -13.67 -17.13
CA VAL A 232 9.53 -14.34 -18.43
C VAL A 232 8.46 -13.57 -19.21
N ASP A 233 8.84 -12.99 -20.34
CA ASP A 233 7.88 -12.31 -21.21
C ASP A 233 7.01 -13.35 -21.93
N PRO A 234 5.69 -13.36 -21.74
CA PRO A 234 4.82 -14.32 -22.40
C PRO A 234 4.78 -14.15 -23.94
N ASN A 235 5.36 -13.07 -24.44
CA ASN A 235 5.47 -12.72 -25.85
C ASN A 235 6.90 -12.79 -26.40
N GLU A 236 7.80 -13.47 -25.70
CA GLU A 236 9.22 -13.57 -26.05
C GLU A 236 9.47 -13.91 -27.54
N ASN A 237 8.62 -14.72 -28.13
CA ASN A 237 8.72 -15.14 -29.52
C ASN A 237 8.02 -14.20 -30.52
N LYS A 238 7.50 -13.03 -30.08
CA LYS A 238 6.72 -12.13 -30.95
C LYS A 238 7.48 -10.87 -31.39
N GLY A 239 8.81 -10.93 -31.47
CA GLY A 239 9.59 -9.93 -32.19
C GLY A 239 10.15 -8.74 -31.37
N ASN A 240 10.20 -8.83 -30.06
CA ASN A 240 10.78 -7.80 -29.19
C ASN A 240 12.02 -8.26 -28.41
N GLU A 241 12.93 -8.99 -29.05
CA GLU A 241 14.16 -9.53 -28.45
C GLU A 241 15.06 -8.44 -27.82
N SER A 242 15.11 -7.26 -28.44
CA SER A 242 15.93 -6.14 -27.93
C SER A 242 15.45 -5.58 -26.58
N ALA A 243 14.18 -5.78 -26.23
CA ALA A 243 13.61 -5.31 -24.98
C ALA A 243 13.91 -6.26 -23.81
N ILE A 244 14.15 -7.55 -24.07
CA ILE A 244 14.41 -8.57 -23.05
C ILE A 244 15.84 -8.46 -22.53
N SER A 245 16.81 -8.18 -23.40
CA SER A 245 18.24 -8.04 -23.03
C SER A 245 18.47 -6.91 -22.02
N SER A 246 17.63 -5.87 -21.99
CA SER A 246 17.76 -4.74 -21.07
C SER A 246 17.33 -5.03 -19.63
N ILE A 247 16.62 -6.16 -19.34
CA ILE A 247 16.28 -6.56 -17.97
C ILE A 247 17.43 -7.29 -17.30
N THR A 248 18.13 -8.14 -18.04
CA THR A 248 19.30 -8.87 -17.53
C THR A 248 20.41 -7.93 -17.12
N ASP A 249 20.59 -6.81 -17.82
CA ASP A 249 21.59 -5.79 -17.51
C ASP A 249 21.33 -5.05 -16.18
N ARG A 250 20.10 -4.93 -15.73
CA ARG A 250 19.79 -4.27 -14.43
C ARG A 250 20.19 -5.10 -13.21
N LYS A 251 20.32 -6.42 -13.36
CA LYS A 251 20.83 -7.29 -12.27
C LYS A 251 22.34 -7.14 -12.04
N SER A 252 23.09 -6.72 -13.04
CA SER A 252 24.54 -6.58 -12.95
C SER A 252 25.03 -5.28 -12.31
N THR A 253 24.13 -4.33 -12.02
CA THR A 253 24.47 -2.99 -11.52
C THR A 253 23.96 -2.71 -10.09
N ARG A 254 23.63 -3.74 -9.30
CA ARG A 254 23.28 -3.61 -7.87
C ARG A 254 24.21 -4.44 -7.00
#